data_b32e65e35a0ce2658e812a774f1531cb
#
_entry.id   b32e65e35a0ce2658e812a774f1531cb
#
_cell.length_a   1.000
_cell.length_b   1.000
_cell.length_c   1.000
_cell.angle_alpha   90.00
_cell.angle_beta   90.00
_cell.angle_gamma   90.00
#
_symmetry.space_group_name_H-M   'P 1'
#
loop_
_entity.id
_entity.type
_entity.pdbx_description
1 polymer ?
#
loop_
_entity_poly.entity_id
_entity_poly.type
_entity_poly.pdbx_seq_one_letter_code
_entity_poly.pdbx_strand_id
1 'polypeptide(L)'
;MGNYEKDYKITGTYASLLSFVGWIILLGGIFSLGLYLYIYITDEIPSFLIELGISYTNTGNLFGDLLIGGFGAIGSGLLFIIIGQILRAIVDNTNANKEALSILKAIKKSPVMNKKEDKSSVKSSVKGKYVRDGIEFRSKEDLEAYFDAQNKN
;
A
#
# COMPACT_ATOMS: atom_id res chain seq x y z
N MET A 1 11.29 -22.86 -6.25
CA MET A 1 11.15 -21.54 -5.59
C MET A 1 11.00 -20.35 -6.56
N GLY A 2 10.83 -20.56 -7.86
CA GLY A 2 10.87 -19.51 -8.90
C GLY A 2 9.54 -18.89 -9.35
N ASN A 3 8.39 -19.43 -8.97
CA ASN A 3 7.12 -18.97 -9.53
C ASN A 3 6.44 -17.82 -8.74
N TYR A 4 6.72 -17.68 -7.44
CA TYR A 4 6.08 -16.67 -6.62
C TYR A 4 6.51 -15.22 -6.94
N GLU A 5 7.72 -15.03 -7.41
CA GLU A 5 8.25 -13.69 -7.72
C GLU A 5 7.65 -13.11 -9.01
N LYS A 6 7.26 -13.96 -9.95
CA LYS A 6 6.57 -13.55 -11.18
C LYS A 6 5.14 -13.09 -10.93
N ASP A 7 4.40 -13.76 -10.05
CA ASP A 7 2.98 -13.47 -9.81
C ASP A 7 2.77 -12.09 -9.18
N TYR A 8 3.68 -11.64 -8.30
CA TYR A 8 3.59 -10.32 -7.67
C TYR A 8 3.94 -9.16 -8.61
N LYS A 9 4.89 -9.37 -9.53
CA LYS A 9 5.17 -8.37 -10.58
C LYS A 9 3.96 -8.14 -11.47
N ILE A 10 3.29 -9.21 -11.86
CA ILE A 10 2.08 -9.19 -12.67
C ILE A 10 0.98 -8.43 -11.94
N THR A 11 0.71 -8.73 -10.66
CA THR A 11 -0.32 -8.07 -9.85
C THR A 11 -0.06 -6.56 -9.70
N GLY A 12 1.19 -6.14 -9.50
CA GLY A 12 1.57 -4.73 -9.45
C GLY A 12 1.31 -4.00 -10.77
N THR A 13 1.56 -4.67 -11.90
CA THR A 13 1.28 -4.12 -13.23
C THR A 13 -0.23 -3.96 -13.45
N TYR A 14 -1.04 -4.96 -13.09
CA TYR A 14 -2.50 -4.85 -13.16
C TYR A 14 -3.06 -3.75 -12.28
N ALA A 15 -2.54 -3.57 -11.07
CA ALA A 15 -2.94 -2.50 -10.16
C ALA A 15 -2.69 -1.11 -10.78
N SER A 16 -1.52 -0.93 -11.42
CA SER A 16 -1.19 0.32 -12.11
C SER A 16 -2.07 0.56 -13.33
N LEU A 17 -2.33 -0.48 -14.12
CA LEU A 17 -3.19 -0.41 -15.29
C LEU A 17 -4.63 -0.07 -14.89
N LEU A 18 -5.13 -0.68 -13.82
CA LEU A 18 -6.47 -0.41 -13.31
C LEU A 18 -6.62 1.05 -12.86
N SER A 19 -5.63 1.57 -12.13
CA SER A 19 -5.60 2.99 -11.74
C SER A 19 -5.54 3.91 -12.94
N PHE A 20 -4.75 3.58 -13.96
CA PHE A 20 -4.65 4.36 -15.19
C PHE A 20 -5.97 4.42 -15.96
N VAL A 21 -6.65 3.28 -16.13
CA VAL A 21 -7.99 3.21 -16.73
C VAL A 21 -8.98 4.03 -15.90
N GLY A 22 -8.93 3.95 -14.57
CA GLY A 22 -9.75 4.75 -13.68
C GLY A 22 -9.58 6.26 -13.90
N TRP A 23 -8.34 6.72 -14.11
CA TRP A 23 -8.06 8.14 -14.44
C TRP A 23 -8.65 8.56 -15.77
N ILE A 24 -8.56 7.72 -16.81
CA ILE A 24 -9.16 8.01 -18.12
C ILE A 24 -10.68 8.16 -18.01
N ILE A 25 -11.34 7.23 -17.31
CA ILE A 25 -12.79 7.26 -17.10
C ILE A 25 -13.19 8.50 -16.30
N LEU A 26 -12.45 8.84 -15.24
CA LEU A 26 -12.70 10.03 -14.42
C LEU A 26 -12.60 11.31 -15.23
N LEU A 27 -11.53 11.46 -16.02
CA LEU A 27 -11.35 12.63 -16.89
C LEU A 27 -12.45 12.72 -17.95
N GLY A 28 -12.88 11.58 -18.52
CA GLY A 28 -14.02 11.52 -19.43
C GLY A 28 -15.32 11.98 -18.77
N GLY A 29 -15.56 11.61 -17.52
CA GLY A 29 -16.70 12.06 -16.74
C GLY A 29 -16.69 13.57 -16.46
N ILE A 30 -15.52 14.12 -16.09
CA ILE A 30 -15.35 15.57 -15.89
C ILE A 30 -15.60 16.33 -17.20
N PHE A 31 -15.07 15.82 -18.31
CA PHE A 31 -15.28 16.40 -19.63
C PHE A 31 -16.77 16.39 -20.02
N SER A 32 -17.48 15.28 -19.77
CA SER A 32 -18.93 15.14 -20.01
C SER A 32 -19.73 16.18 -19.21
N LEU A 33 -19.43 16.38 -17.92
CA LEU A 33 -20.06 17.42 -17.11
C LEU A 33 -19.71 18.83 -17.58
N GLY A 34 -18.48 19.04 -18.06
CA GLY A 34 -18.07 20.31 -18.66
C GLY A 34 -18.87 20.65 -19.91
N LEU A 35 -19.10 19.66 -20.79
CA LEU A 35 -19.96 19.80 -21.96
C LEU A 35 -21.41 20.09 -21.59
N TYR A 36 -21.92 19.38 -20.58
CA TYR A 36 -23.26 19.66 -20.05
C TYR A 36 -23.41 21.12 -19.63
N LEU A 37 -22.47 21.62 -18.80
CA LEU A 37 -22.48 23.01 -18.34
C LEU A 37 -22.34 24.00 -19.51
N TYR A 38 -21.47 23.74 -20.46
CA TYR A 38 -21.28 24.57 -21.64
C TYR A 38 -22.60 24.72 -22.39
N ILE A 39 -23.24 23.59 -22.76
CA ILE A 39 -24.51 23.60 -23.51
C ILE A 39 -25.62 24.26 -22.71
N TYR A 40 -25.65 24.04 -21.37
CA TYR A 40 -26.65 24.67 -20.49
C TYR A 40 -26.54 26.20 -20.43
N ILE A 41 -25.29 26.74 -20.47
CA ILE A 41 -25.06 28.20 -20.38
C ILE A 41 -25.22 28.87 -21.74
N THR A 42 -24.74 28.25 -22.82
CA THR A 42 -24.70 28.86 -24.14
C THR A 42 -25.95 28.58 -24.95
N ASP A 43 -26.71 27.56 -24.59
CA ASP A 43 -27.79 26.97 -25.37
C ASP A 43 -27.37 26.54 -26.80
N GLU A 44 -26.04 26.31 -26.96
CA GLU A 44 -25.41 25.90 -28.21
C GLU A 44 -24.74 24.53 -28.08
N ILE A 45 -24.97 23.65 -29.08
CA ILE A 45 -24.24 22.40 -29.19
C ILE A 45 -22.92 22.65 -29.89
N PRO A 46 -21.76 22.26 -29.28
CA PRO A 46 -20.46 22.38 -29.93
C PRO A 46 -20.42 21.68 -31.30
N SER A 47 -19.82 22.33 -32.31
CA SER A 47 -19.78 21.84 -33.69
C SER A 47 -19.25 20.42 -33.84
N PHE A 48 -18.27 20.04 -33.06
CA PHE A 48 -17.71 18.68 -33.08
C PHE A 48 -18.74 17.60 -32.66
N LEU A 49 -19.72 17.91 -31.83
CA LEU A 49 -20.78 16.98 -31.44
C LEU A 49 -21.76 16.80 -32.62
N ILE A 50 -21.99 17.88 -33.37
CA ILE A 50 -22.83 17.83 -34.59
C ILE A 50 -22.16 16.96 -35.66
N GLU A 51 -20.83 17.07 -35.82
CA GLU A 51 -20.03 16.24 -36.71
C GLU A 51 -20.08 14.75 -36.32
N LEU A 52 -20.20 14.44 -35.02
CA LEU A 52 -20.40 13.09 -34.49
C LEU A 52 -21.86 12.59 -34.63
N GLY A 53 -22.74 13.35 -35.29
CA GLY A 53 -24.14 12.97 -35.57
C GLY A 53 -25.12 13.30 -34.43
N ILE A 54 -24.72 14.08 -33.44
CA ILE A 54 -25.59 14.54 -32.37
C ILE A 54 -26.34 15.77 -32.83
N SER A 55 -27.67 15.66 -33.05
CA SER A 55 -28.50 16.75 -33.56
C SER A 55 -29.41 17.33 -32.47
N TYR A 56 -29.88 18.55 -32.70
CA TYR A 56 -30.82 19.27 -31.82
C TYR A 56 -32.13 18.53 -31.52
N THR A 57 -32.52 17.57 -32.34
CA THR A 57 -33.75 16.79 -32.14
C THR A 57 -33.72 15.86 -30.94
N ASN A 58 -32.53 15.59 -30.37
CA ASN A 58 -32.30 14.69 -29.24
C ASN A 58 -31.77 15.40 -27.97
N THR A 59 -31.85 16.73 -27.93
CA THR A 59 -31.25 17.52 -26.81
C THR A 59 -31.76 17.12 -25.42
N GLY A 60 -33.04 16.77 -25.28
CA GLY A 60 -33.58 16.35 -23.99
C GLY A 60 -32.92 15.08 -23.43
N ASN A 61 -32.63 14.11 -24.28
CA ASN A 61 -31.89 12.89 -23.92
C ASN A 61 -30.41 13.19 -23.74
N LEU A 62 -29.82 14.07 -24.57
CA LEU A 62 -28.42 14.45 -24.48
C LEU A 62 -28.07 15.06 -23.12
N PHE A 63 -28.90 15.93 -22.57
CA PHE A 63 -28.70 16.51 -21.22
C PHE A 63 -28.68 15.42 -20.13
N GLY A 64 -29.65 14.51 -20.17
CA GLY A 64 -29.73 13.39 -19.26
C GLY A 64 -28.51 12.48 -19.36
N ASP A 65 -28.11 12.15 -20.58
CA ASP A 65 -26.98 11.28 -20.85
C ASP A 65 -25.65 11.90 -20.41
N LEU A 66 -25.42 13.18 -20.67
CA LEU A 66 -24.21 13.89 -20.23
C LEU A 66 -24.13 14.01 -18.69
N LEU A 67 -25.27 14.30 -18.04
CA LEU A 67 -25.32 14.43 -16.59
C LEU A 67 -25.12 13.07 -15.90
N ILE A 68 -25.97 12.10 -16.22
CA ILE A 68 -25.95 10.77 -15.60
C ILE A 68 -24.65 10.03 -15.98
N GLY A 69 -24.26 10.08 -17.27
CA GLY A 69 -23.03 9.49 -17.76
C GLY A 69 -21.79 10.13 -17.13
N GLY A 70 -21.77 11.46 -16.98
CA GLY A 70 -20.68 12.20 -16.34
C GLY A 70 -20.50 11.80 -14.89
N PHE A 71 -21.55 11.84 -14.07
CA PHE A 71 -21.47 11.40 -12.67
C PHE A 71 -21.16 9.92 -12.53
N GLY A 72 -21.76 9.07 -13.38
CA GLY A 72 -21.48 7.64 -13.41
C GLY A 72 -20.02 7.34 -13.75
N ALA A 73 -19.46 8.06 -14.73
CA ALA A 73 -18.05 7.91 -15.09
C ALA A 73 -17.11 8.40 -13.97
N ILE A 74 -17.40 9.52 -13.33
CA ILE A 74 -16.61 9.99 -12.17
C ILE A 74 -16.63 8.96 -11.05
N GLY A 75 -17.82 8.46 -10.68
CA GLY A 75 -17.96 7.46 -9.61
C GLY A 75 -17.22 6.15 -9.93
N SER A 76 -17.39 5.63 -11.14
CA SER A 76 -16.71 4.40 -11.58
C SER A 76 -15.20 4.62 -11.71
N GLY A 77 -14.74 5.74 -12.24
CA GLY A 77 -13.33 6.08 -12.33
C GLY A 77 -12.65 6.11 -10.97
N LEU A 78 -13.27 6.73 -9.96
CA LEU A 78 -12.79 6.75 -8.58
C LEU A 78 -12.71 5.33 -8.01
N LEU A 79 -13.73 4.50 -8.23
CA LEU A 79 -13.70 3.11 -7.76
C LEU A 79 -12.53 2.32 -8.36
N PHE A 80 -12.27 2.44 -9.66
CA PHE A 80 -11.13 1.79 -10.29
C PHE A 80 -9.79 2.25 -9.73
N ILE A 81 -9.63 3.56 -9.46
CA ILE A 81 -8.44 4.12 -8.83
C ILE A 81 -8.24 3.54 -7.43
N ILE A 82 -9.29 3.52 -6.61
CA ILE A 82 -9.24 2.99 -5.24
C ILE A 82 -8.88 1.50 -5.24
N ILE A 83 -9.53 0.70 -6.07
CA ILE A 83 -9.23 -0.73 -6.18
C ILE A 83 -7.77 -0.94 -6.60
N GLY A 84 -7.28 -0.18 -7.59
CA GLY A 84 -5.88 -0.23 -8.02
C GLY A 84 -4.90 0.10 -6.89
N GLN A 85 -5.21 1.12 -6.06
CA GLN A 85 -4.38 1.49 -4.90
C GLN A 85 -4.41 0.42 -3.80
N ILE A 86 -5.57 -0.18 -3.52
CA ILE A 86 -5.69 -1.28 -2.54
C ILE A 86 -4.86 -2.48 -2.99
N LEU A 87 -4.95 -2.89 -4.25
CA LEU A 87 -4.16 -3.98 -4.81
C LEU A 87 -2.66 -3.70 -4.68
N ARG A 88 -2.22 -2.48 -4.95
CA ARG A 88 -0.82 -2.08 -4.79
C ARG A 88 -0.37 -2.16 -3.34
N ALA A 89 -1.17 -1.65 -2.40
CA ALA A 89 -0.86 -1.71 -0.98
C ALA A 89 -0.75 -3.17 -0.46
N ILE A 90 -1.60 -4.08 -0.94
CA ILE A 90 -1.52 -5.51 -0.62
C ILE A 90 -0.20 -6.12 -1.11
N VAL A 91 0.21 -5.80 -2.35
CA VAL A 91 1.47 -6.29 -2.93
C VAL A 91 2.66 -5.75 -2.13
N ASP A 92 2.68 -4.46 -1.82
CA ASP A 92 3.76 -3.81 -1.08
C ASP A 92 3.88 -4.40 0.35
N ASN A 93 2.76 -4.60 1.03
CA ASN A 93 2.75 -5.23 2.37
C ASN A 93 3.26 -6.68 2.32
N THR A 94 2.89 -7.44 1.30
CA THR A 94 3.37 -8.80 1.13
C THR A 94 4.87 -8.85 0.88
N ASN A 95 5.42 -7.92 0.10
CA ASN A 95 6.86 -7.80 -0.14
C ASN A 95 7.62 -7.42 1.14
N ALA A 96 7.11 -6.46 1.92
CA ALA A 96 7.68 -6.08 3.21
C ALA A 96 7.71 -7.26 4.19
N ASN A 97 6.65 -8.06 4.26
CA ASN A 97 6.60 -9.25 5.10
C ASN A 97 7.61 -10.33 4.68
N LYS A 98 7.84 -10.51 3.37
CA LYS A 98 8.86 -11.43 2.87
C LYS A 98 10.27 -10.97 3.22
N GLU A 99 10.55 -9.69 3.11
CA GLU A 99 11.82 -9.10 3.48
C GLU A 99 12.09 -9.28 4.99
N ALA A 100 11.11 -8.98 5.84
CA ALA A 100 11.20 -9.21 7.28
C ALA A 100 11.48 -10.69 7.62
N LEU A 101 10.79 -11.63 6.95
CA LEU A 101 11.04 -13.06 7.10
C LEU A 101 12.44 -13.47 6.64
N SER A 102 12.99 -12.86 5.60
CA SER A 102 14.34 -13.13 5.12
C SER A 102 15.39 -12.68 6.14
N ILE A 103 15.19 -11.50 6.74
CA ILE A 103 16.05 -10.96 7.80
C ILE A 103 16.01 -11.85 9.04
N LEU A 104 14.81 -12.27 9.48
CA LEU A 104 14.66 -13.18 10.61
C LEU A 104 15.36 -14.52 10.38
N LYS A 105 15.27 -15.07 9.17
CA LYS A 105 15.99 -16.29 8.80
C LYS A 105 17.51 -16.10 8.78
N ALA A 106 17.99 -14.94 8.35
CA ALA A 106 19.42 -14.60 8.37
C ALA A 106 19.94 -14.47 9.80
N ILE A 107 19.19 -13.82 10.70
CA ILE A 107 19.52 -13.71 12.12
C ILE A 107 19.55 -15.10 12.78
N LYS A 108 18.57 -15.96 12.48
CA LYS A 108 18.53 -17.34 13.02
C LYS A 108 19.68 -18.21 12.52
N LYS A 109 20.19 -17.95 11.31
CA LYS A 109 21.37 -18.64 10.75
C LYS A 109 22.69 -18.07 11.24
N SER A 110 22.70 -16.90 11.88
CA SER A 110 23.91 -16.29 12.41
C SER A 110 24.46 -17.13 13.56
N PRO A 111 25.74 -17.49 13.55
CA PRO A 111 26.34 -18.41 14.55
C PRO A 111 26.29 -17.86 15.99
N VAL A 112 25.96 -16.59 16.17
CA VAL A 112 25.82 -15.95 17.48
C VAL A 112 24.58 -16.44 18.25
N MET A 113 23.49 -16.84 17.58
CA MET A 113 22.29 -17.36 18.26
C MET A 113 22.32 -18.89 18.47
N ASN A 114 23.06 -19.65 17.68
CA ASN A 114 23.17 -21.10 17.88
C ASN A 114 24.08 -21.51 19.07
N LYS A 115 24.69 -20.53 19.75
CA LYS A 115 25.57 -20.81 20.91
C LYS A 115 24.80 -20.94 22.24
N LYS A 116 23.45 -20.87 22.24
CA LYS A 116 22.63 -20.94 23.45
C LYS A 116 21.90 -22.27 23.69
N GLU A 117 22.07 -23.28 22.84
CA GLU A 117 21.43 -24.59 23.05
C GLU A 117 22.37 -25.75 23.38
N ASP A 118 23.68 -25.52 23.50
CA ASP A 118 24.60 -26.54 24.03
C ASP A 118 24.69 -26.41 25.55
N LYS A 119 23.67 -26.90 26.25
CA LYS A 119 23.71 -27.20 27.67
C LYS A 119 24.45 -28.51 27.91
N SER A 120 25.73 -28.56 27.66
CA SER A 120 26.59 -29.52 28.35
C SER A 120 28.04 -29.05 28.34
N SER A 121 28.52 -28.91 29.57
CA SER A 121 29.95 -28.83 29.94
C SER A 121 30.74 -27.62 29.44
N VAL A 122 30.71 -26.52 30.17
CA VAL A 122 31.94 -25.78 30.48
C VAL A 122 31.90 -25.31 31.93
N LYS A 123 32.51 -26.08 32.83
CA LYS A 123 33.16 -25.53 34.01
C LYS A 123 34.34 -24.70 33.50
N SER A 124 34.22 -23.38 33.53
CA SER A 124 35.40 -22.53 33.60
C SER A 124 35.05 -21.24 34.29
N SER A 125 35.73 -21.07 35.40
CA SER A 125 35.82 -19.86 36.19
C SER A 125 36.07 -18.63 35.32
N VAL A 126 35.02 -17.77 35.14
CA VAL A 126 35.22 -16.38 34.80
C VAL A 126 34.62 -15.54 35.90
N LYS A 127 35.49 -14.86 36.61
CA LYS A 127 35.22 -13.87 37.63
C LYS A 127 34.13 -12.89 37.12
N GLY A 128 33.02 -12.82 37.88
CA GLY A 128 32.28 -11.58 38.06
C GLY A 128 31.62 -10.96 36.85
N LYS A 129 30.81 -11.70 36.13
CA LYS A 129 29.79 -11.08 35.27
C LYS A 129 28.42 -11.23 35.94
N TYR A 130 27.84 -10.12 36.31
CA TYR A 130 26.48 -10.08 36.84
C TYR A 130 25.50 -10.09 35.63
N VAL A 131 24.71 -11.15 35.49
CA VAL A 131 23.73 -11.27 34.43
C VAL A 131 22.35 -11.48 35.05
N ARG A 132 21.38 -10.61 34.71
CA ARG A 132 19.99 -10.78 35.09
C ARG A 132 19.07 -10.34 33.97
N ASP A 133 18.02 -11.07 33.74
CA ASP A 133 17.02 -10.84 32.68
C ASP A 133 17.63 -10.71 31.28
N GLY A 134 18.77 -11.38 31.05
CA GLY A 134 19.49 -11.34 29.78
C GLY A 134 20.40 -10.12 29.57
N ILE A 135 20.50 -9.23 30.56
CA ILE A 135 21.35 -8.04 30.50
C ILE A 135 22.63 -8.33 31.30
N GLU A 136 23.81 -8.08 30.69
CA GLU A 136 25.11 -8.19 31.31
C GLU A 136 25.50 -6.85 31.94
N PHE A 137 25.75 -6.84 33.24
CA PHE A 137 26.23 -5.67 33.99
C PHE A 137 27.74 -5.77 34.26
N ARG A 138 28.44 -4.64 34.16
CA ARG A 138 29.90 -4.58 34.33
C ARG A 138 30.31 -4.68 35.81
N SER A 139 29.45 -4.21 36.70
CA SER A 139 29.69 -4.22 38.13
C SER A 139 28.43 -4.58 38.92
N LYS A 140 28.58 -4.86 40.21
CA LYS A 140 27.48 -5.11 41.13
C LYS A 140 26.67 -3.81 41.35
N GLU A 141 27.37 -2.69 41.36
CA GLU A 141 26.77 -1.37 41.51
C GLU A 141 25.85 -1.01 40.35
N ASP A 142 26.22 -1.37 39.08
CA ASP A 142 25.39 -1.17 37.91
C ASP A 142 24.08 -2.00 37.98
N LEU A 143 24.16 -3.22 38.53
CA LEU A 143 23.01 -4.08 38.76
C LEU A 143 22.09 -3.50 39.85
N GLU A 144 22.62 -3.00 40.93
CA GLU A 144 21.85 -2.39 42.04
C GLU A 144 21.19 -1.10 41.57
N ALA A 145 21.88 -0.24 40.81
CA ALA A 145 21.32 0.96 40.23
C ALA A 145 20.16 0.67 39.26
N TYR A 146 20.22 -0.42 38.50
CA TYR A 146 19.14 -0.87 37.65
C TYR A 146 17.90 -1.25 38.46
N PHE A 147 18.05 -1.93 39.59
CA PHE A 147 16.95 -2.28 40.50
C PHE A 147 16.31 -1.06 41.15
N ASP A 148 17.13 -0.13 41.59
CA ASP A 148 16.63 1.10 42.22
C ASP A 148 15.82 1.95 41.24
N ALA A 149 16.18 1.93 39.96
CA ALA A 149 15.43 2.60 38.92
C ALA A 149 14.07 1.92 38.58
N GLN A 150 14.01 0.58 38.66
CA GLN A 150 12.76 -0.16 38.44
C GLN A 150 11.76 -0.05 39.60
N ASN A 151 12.26 0.06 40.85
CA ASN A 151 11.39 0.15 42.04
C ASN A 151 10.84 1.58 42.28
N LYS A 152 11.25 2.58 41.51
CA LYS A 152 10.78 3.97 41.63
C LYS A 152 9.61 4.31 40.69
N ASN A 153 9.20 3.40 39.81
CA ASN A 153 8.02 3.52 38.93
C ASN A 153 6.91 2.58 39.38
#